data_2d4f5b82906ce5eea669550e706c2648
#
_entry.id   2d4f5b82906ce5eea669550e706c2648
#
_cell.length_a   1.000
_cell.length_b   1.000
_cell.length_c   1.000
_cell.angle_alpha   90.00
_cell.angle_beta   90.00
_cell.angle_gamma   90.00
#
_symmetry.space_group_name_H-M   'P 1'
#
loop_
_entity.id
_entity.type
_entity.pdbx_description
1 polymer ?
#
loop_
_entity_poly.entity_id
_entity_poly.type
_entity_poly.pdbx_seq_one_letter_code
_entity_poly.pdbx_strand_id
1 'polypeptide(L)'
;MSLVTSEQIKQYNQDGYVIVENVFSEQELKPVLKEFEDIVDEFAERAFAAKKISNKHSEKNVFRRLAFLEKDFPGSSVLIHHKGSLRPELANLWGSPKLLDIVEHWVGKDICGHPDWNIRSKTPQTARMTLPWHQDSGYFKEGAEKTIKPAAWIPFLDVNENNGCLQVVRGGHRSGKVLEHKLEKEVSDKDSWYLYIDEKDIPAEGIVTCEMSIGSILFIHQLTPHRSLENYSEDVRWSIDLRFQNPNDETGFHDRSSLVDPIIMRKADDPNYKPNWNTWLKGYEDEYDNARGRSDKDEFDSKNIQGAWMKRWKK
;
A
#
# COMPACT_ATOMS: atom_id res chain seq x y z
N MET A 1 23.83 -3.38 15.12
CA MET A 1 24.30 -3.01 13.77
C MET A 1 23.15 -2.35 13.07
N SER A 2 23.38 -1.29 12.30
CA SER A 2 22.31 -0.66 11.51
C SER A 2 21.80 -1.64 10.46
N LEU A 3 20.46 -1.69 10.26
CA LEU A 3 19.83 -2.51 9.24
C LEU A 3 20.00 -1.94 7.82
N VAL A 4 20.45 -0.69 7.73
CA VAL A 4 20.68 0.02 6.47
C VAL A 4 22.10 0.58 6.47
N THR A 5 22.80 0.49 5.34
CA THR A 5 24.14 1.03 5.17
C THR A 5 24.11 2.50 4.74
N SER A 6 25.23 3.20 4.91
CA SER A 6 25.37 4.59 4.42
C SER A 6 25.21 4.68 2.90
N GLU A 7 25.60 3.65 2.16
CA GLU A 7 25.44 3.55 0.71
C GLU A 7 23.98 3.41 0.34
N GLN A 8 23.21 2.62 1.07
CA GLN A 8 21.75 2.46 0.84
C GLN A 8 20.99 3.75 1.15
N ILE A 9 21.36 4.49 2.20
CA ILE A 9 20.78 5.80 2.50
C ILE A 9 21.08 6.78 1.36
N LYS A 10 22.32 6.81 0.84
CA LYS A 10 22.70 7.63 -0.31
C LYS A 10 21.93 7.22 -1.56
N GLN A 11 21.79 5.91 -1.81
CA GLN A 11 21.03 5.39 -2.94
C GLN A 11 19.59 5.89 -2.92
N TYR A 12 18.89 5.79 -1.77
CA TYR A 12 17.52 6.31 -1.66
C TYR A 12 17.45 7.80 -2.00
N ASN A 13 18.38 8.60 -1.47
CA ASN A 13 18.40 10.04 -1.72
C ASN A 13 18.74 10.39 -3.18
N GLN A 14 19.56 9.59 -3.85
CA GLN A 14 19.98 9.81 -5.24
C GLN A 14 19.03 9.22 -6.25
N ASP A 15 18.54 8.01 -6.00
CA ASP A 15 17.80 7.22 -6.96
C ASP A 15 16.28 7.24 -6.69
N GLY A 16 15.86 7.70 -5.51
CA GLY A 16 14.46 7.76 -5.10
C GLY A 16 13.87 6.42 -4.68
N TYR A 17 14.71 5.40 -4.53
CA TYR A 17 14.36 4.10 -4.01
C TYR A 17 15.57 3.35 -3.48
N VAL A 18 15.32 2.38 -2.62
CA VAL A 18 16.33 1.41 -2.20
C VAL A 18 15.67 0.10 -1.78
N ILE A 19 16.31 -1.02 -2.08
CA ILE A 19 15.95 -2.33 -1.54
C ILE A 19 16.86 -2.62 -0.34
N VAL A 20 16.25 -2.88 0.81
CA VAL A 20 16.95 -3.34 2.01
C VAL A 20 16.58 -4.81 2.20
N GLU A 21 17.54 -5.68 2.00
CA GLU A 21 17.34 -7.12 2.04
C GLU A 21 17.36 -7.66 3.48
N ASN A 22 16.65 -8.77 3.70
CA ASN A 22 16.68 -9.54 4.95
C ASN A 22 16.37 -8.72 6.21
N VAL A 23 15.44 -7.74 6.11
CA VAL A 23 15.00 -6.97 7.29
C VAL A 23 14.15 -7.83 8.22
N PHE A 24 13.26 -8.63 7.65
CA PHE A 24 12.41 -9.56 8.37
C PHE A 24 12.70 -11.00 7.95
N SER A 25 12.68 -11.90 8.90
CA SER A 25 12.60 -13.34 8.62
C SER A 25 11.16 -13.71 8.24
N GLU A 26 10.99 -14.82 7.51
CA GLU A 26 9.66 -15.38 7.24
C GLU A 26 8.87 -15.61 8.53
N GLN A 27 9.54 -16.02 9.61
CA GLN A 27 8.91 -16.27 10.91
C GLN A 27 8.29 -15.00 11.51
N GLU A 28 8.91 -13.84 11.31
CA GLU A 28 8.37 -12.55 11.77
C GLU A 28 7.20 -12.06 10.92
N LEU A 29 7.09 -12.50 9.66
CA LEU A 29 5.99 -12.16 8.76
C LEU A 29 4.78 -13.08 8.89
N LYS A 30 4.93 -14.30 9.41
CA LYS A 30 3.85 -15.29 9.58
C LYS A 30 2.62 -14.77 10.34
N PRO A 31 2.74 -14.01 11.45
CA PRO A 31 1.56 -13.47 12.13
C PRO A 31 0.70 -12.58 11.24
N VAL A 32 1.32 -11.73 10.43
CA VAL A 32 0.59 -10.88 9.47
C VAL A 32 -0.04 -11.69 8.34
N LEU A 33 0.65 -12.72 7.85
CA LEU A 33 0.07 -13.67 6.88
C LEU A 33 -1.16 -14.37 7.44
N LYS A 34 -1.16 -14.71 8.72
CA LYS A 34 -2.33 -15.28 9.38
C LYS A 34 -3.50 -14.28 9.42
N GLU A 35 -3.24 -13.01 9.64
CA GLU A 35 -4.28 -11.98 9.55
C GLU A 35 -4.85 -11.83 8.14
N PHE A 36 -4.04 -12.03 7.08
CA PHE A 36 -4.57 -12.08 5.71
C PHE A 36 -5.45 -13.31 5.47
N GLU A 37 -5.10 -14.47 6.03
CA GLU A 37 -6.01 -15.62 6.02
C GLU A 37 -7.34 -15.28 6.66
N ASP A 38 -7.32 -14.68 7.86
CA ASP A 38 -8.52 -14.32 8.60
C ASP A 38 -9.39 -13.32 7.83
N ILE A 39 -8.77 -12.34 7.16
CA ILE A 39 -9.47 -11.39 6.28
C ILE A 39 -10.18 -12.12 5.13
N VAL A 40 -9.49 -13.07 4.50
CA VAL A 40 -10.08 -13.88 3.41
C VAL A 40 -11.16 -14.81 3.93
N ASP A 41 -11.00 -15.39 5.13
CA ASP A 41 -12.02 -16.22 5.79
C ASP A 41 -13.29 -15.42 6.03
N GLU A 42 -13.19 -14.27 6.68
CA GLU A 42 -14.31 -13.39 6.97
C GLU A 42 -15.02 -12.93 5.70
N PHE A 43 -14.26 -12.58 4.65
CA PHE A 43 -14.83 -12.22 3.36
C PHE A 43 -15.60 -13.39 2.75
N ALA A 44 -15.02 -14.59 2.72
CA ALA A 44 -15.64 -15.77 2.15
C ALA A 44 -16.93 -16.16 2.90
N GLU A 45 -16.95 -16.04 4.25
CA GLU A 45 -18.16 -16.29 5.05
C GLU A 45 -19.28 -15.32 4.67
N ARG A 46 -18.98 -14.01 4.59
CA ARG A 46 -19.98 -12.99 4.21
C ARG A 46 -20.47 -13.17 2.78
N ALA A 47 -19.57 -13.41 1.82
CA ALA A 47 -19.92 -13.62 0.42
C ALA A 47 -20.76 -14.87 0.21
N PHE A 48 -20.46 -15.95 0.96
CA PHE A 48 -21.27 -17.18 0.93
C PHE A 48 -22.66 -16.95 1.53
N ALA A 49 -22.75 -16.29 2.69
CA ALA A 49 -24.05 -15.95 3.31
C ALA A 49 -24.90 -15.06 2.40
N ALA A 50 -24.26 -14.14 1.67
CA ALA A 50 -24.91 -13.27 0.69
C ALA A 50 -25.18 -13.97 -0.66
N LYS A 51 -24.86 -15.26 -0.81
CA LYS A 51 -25.02 -16.06 -2.04
C LYS A 51 -24.27 -15.48 -3.26
N LYS A 52 -23.17 -14.75 -3.03
CA LYS A 52 -22.30 -14.24 -4.08
C LYS A 52 -21.30 -15.30 -4.57
N ILE A 53 -21.01 -16.28 -3.72
CA ILE A 53 -20.20 -17.48 -4.03
C ILE A 53 -20.93 -18.74 -3.56
N SER A 54 -20.64 -19.87 -4.20
CA SER A 54 -21.18 -21.19 -3.83
C SER A 54 -20.17 -22.07 -3.08
N ASN A 55 -18.90 -21.71 -3.12
CA ASN A 55 -17.81 -22.41 -2.44
C ASN A 55 -16.90 -21.39 -1.73
N LYS A 56 -16.52 -21.69 -0.49
CA LYS A 56 -15.62 -20.85 0.32
C LYS A 56 -14.14 -21.14 0.05
N HIS A 57 -13.83 -22.21 -0.66
CA HIS A 57 -12.47 -22.68 -0.97
C HIS A 57 -11.56 -22.79 0.26
N SER A 58 -12.12 -23.23 1.39
CA SER A 58 -11.42 -23.28 2.69
C SER A 58 -10.24 -24.26 2.72
N GLU A 59 -10.17 -25.19 1.76
CA GLU A 59 -9.06 -26.12 1.58
C GLU A 59 -7.82 -25.49 0.95
N LYS A 60 -7.93 -24.25 0.44
CA LYS A 60 -6.83 -23.53 -0.17
C LYS A 60 -6.09 -22.67 0.86
N ASN A 61 -4.77 -22.55 0.70
CA ASN A 61 -3.96 -21.67 1.54
C ASN A 61 -4.13 -20.18 1.14
N VAL A 62 -3.57 -19.27 1.94
CA VAL A 62 -3.66 -17.82 1.77
C VAL A 62 -3.18 -17.33 0.39
N PHE A 63 -2.23 -18.02 -0.22
CA PHE A 63 -1.69 -17.63 -1.54
C PHE A 63 -2.58 -18.08 -2.70
N ARG A 64 -3.52 -18.98 -2.48
CA ARG A 64 -4.38 -19.53 -3.54
C ARG A 64 -5.85 -19.16 -3.38
N ARG A 65 -6.33 -19.10 -2.16
CA ARG A 65 -7.75 -19.02 -1.87
C ARG A 65 -8.44 -17.82 -2.50
N LEU A 66 -7.88 -16.63 -2.35
CA LEU A 66 -8.47 -15.43 -2.93
C LEU A 66 -8.51 -15.46 -4.47
N ALA A 67 -7.58 -16.15 -5.12
CA ALA A 67 -7.61 -16.32 -6.58
C ALA A 67 -8.83 -17.16 -7.04
N PHE A 68 -9.25 -18.15 -6.25
CA PHE A 68 -10.47 -18.92 -6.51
C PHE A 68 -11.73 -18.09 -6.24
N LEU A 69 -11.75 -17.35 -5.14
CA LEU A 69 -12.86 -16.43 -4.81
C LEU A 69 -13.01 -15.33 -5.88
N GLU A 70 -11.91 -14.81 -6.41
CA GLU A 70 -11.91 -13.82 -7.49
C GLU A 70 -12.50 -14.38 -8.80
N LYS A 71 -12.27 -15.68 -9.09
CA LYS A 71 -12.89 -16.37 -10.24
C LYS A 71 -14.38 -16.55 -10.07
N ASP A 72 -14.83 -16.94 -8.86
CA ASP A 72 -16.25 -17.16 -8.55
C ASP A 72 -17.00 -15.83 -8.44
N PHE A 73 -16.37 -14.81 -7.89
CA PHE A 73 -16.94 -13.49 -7.70
C PHE A 73 -15.92 -12.41 -8.07
N PRO A 74 -15.85 -11.99 -9.35
CA PRO A 74 -14.91 -10.97 -9.82
C PRO A 74 -15.01 -9.66 -9.06
N GLY A 75 -13.86 -9.14 -8.59
CA GLY A 75 -13.74 -7.96 -7.73
C GLY A 75 -13.61 -8.28 -6.25
N SER A 76 -13.50 -9.54 -5.86
CA SER A 76 -13.24 -9.96 -4.47
C SER A 76 -11.97 -9.33 -3.91
N SER A 77 -10.89 -9.26 -4.69
CA SER A 77 -9.62 -8.62 -4.30
C SER A 77 -9.78 -7.11 -4.04
N VAL A 78 -10.63 -6.43 -4.82
CA VAL A 78 -10.95 -5.01 -4.62
C VAL A 78 -11.74 -4.81 -3.34
N LEU A 79 -12.70 -5.68 -3.05
CA LEU A 79 -13.51 -5.60 -1.83
C LEU A 79 -12.67 -5.84 -0.57
N ILE A 80 -11.71 -6.77 -0.61
CA ILE A 80 -10.75 -7.00 0.47
C ILE A 80 -9.84 -5.78 0.67
N HIS A 81 -9.32 -5.21 -0.41
CA HIS A 81 -8.52 -3.98 -0.35
C HIS A 81 -9.30 -2.83 0.30
N HIS A 82 -10.59 -2.72 0.02
CA HIS A 82 -11.44 -1.69 0.60
C HIS A 82 -11.70 -1.84 2.10
N LYS A 83 -11.86 -3.07 2.57
CA LYS A 83 -12.14 -3.38 3.98
C LYS A 83 -10.91 -3.72 4.80
N GLY A 84 -9.72 -3.61 4.20
CA GLY A 84 -8.48 -3.87 4.92
C GLY A 84 -8.40 -3.06 6.21
N SER A 85 -8.93 -3.61 7.30
CA SER A 85 -8.76 -3.05 8.63
C SER A 85 -7.33 -3.33 9.08
N LEU A 86 -6.69 -2.34 9.67
CA LEU A 86 -5.41 -2.53 10.33
C LEU A 86 -5.61 -3.49 11.50
N ARG A 87 -4.93 -4.62 11.45
CA ARG A 87 -4.99 -5.65 12.48
C ARG A 87 -3.78 -5.57 13.40
N PRO A 88 -3.84 -6.18 14.60
CA PRO A 88 -2.79 -6.04 15.61
C PRO A 88 -1.39 -6.42 15.12
N GLU A 89 -1.24 -7.52 14.39
CA GLU A 89 0.09 -7.96 13.94
C GLU A 89 0.62 -7.08 12.80
N LEU A 90 -0.25 -6.60 11.92
CA LEU A 90 0.11 -5.62 10.91
C LEU A 90 0.50 -4.27 11.57
N ALA A 91 -0.21 -3.84 12.61
CA ALA A 91 0.12 -2.66 13.40
C ALA A 91 1.48 -2.81 14.10
N ASN A 92 1.74 -3.99 14.68
CA ASN A 92 3.03 -4.34 15.30
C ASN A 92 4.18 -4.32 14.28
N LEU A 93 3.93 -4.85 13.07
CA LEU A 93 4.92 -4.82 11.98
C LEU A 93 5.20 -3.38 11.55
N TRP A 94 4.16 -2.56 11.38
CA TRP A 94 4.30 -1.15 10.96
C TRP A 94 5.07 -0.32 11.99
N GLY A 95 4.77 -0.49 13.28
CA GLY A 95 5.48 0.18 14.40
C GLY A 95 6.77 -0.54 14.84
N SER A 96 7.27 -1.52 14.08
CA SER A 96 8.43 -2.30 14.50
C SER A 96 9.69 -1.45 14.58
N PRO A 97 10.55 -1.66 15.60
CA PRO A 97 11.83 -0.96 15.71
C PRO A 97 12.66 -1.04 14.43
N LYS A 98 12.64 -2.18 13.74
CA LYS A 98 13.40 -2.40 12.50
C LYS A 98 13.00 -1.40 11.40
N LEU A 99 11.70 -1.18 11.19
CA LEU A 99 11.22 -0.18 10.23
C LEU A 99 11.54 1.24 10.68
N LEU A 100 11.27 1.54 11.95
CA LEU A 100 11.47 2.87 12.49
C LEU A 100 12.93 3.28 12.48
N ASP A 101 13.87 2.37 12.75
CA ASP A 101 15.32 2.63 12.68
C ASP A 101 15.79 2.93 11.25
N ILE A 102 15.17 2.32 10.24
CA ILE A 102 15.50 2.60 8.85
C ILE A 102 14.93 3.95 8.41
N VAL A 103 13.64 4.20 8.65
CA VAL A 103 12.99 5.43 8.17
C VAL A 103 13.43 6.69 8.91
N GLU A 104 13.95 6.55 10.13
CA GLU A 104 14.54 7.66 10.91
C GLU A 104 15.58 8.44 10.09
N HIS A 105 16.33 7.76 9.22
CA HIS A 105 17.33 8.41 8.36
C HIS A 105 16.75 9.44 7.39
N TRP A 106 15.45 9.37 7.09
CA TRP A 106 14.79 10.26 6.14
C TRP A 106 13.78 11.19 6.81
N VAL A 107 13.02 10.71 7.80
CA VAL A 107 11.95 11.51 8.43
C VAL A 107 12.36 12.14 9.77
N GLY A 108 13.53 11.77 10.31
CA GLY A 108 14.01 12.23 11.62
C GLY A 108 13.54 11.32 12.76
N LYS A 109 13.93 11.70 13.99
CA LYS A 109 13.74 10.86 15.19
C LYS A 109 12.30 10.76 15.69
N ASP A 110 11.50 11.79 15.43
CA ASP A 110 10.06 11.76 15.69
C ASP A 110 9.39 11.20 14.45
N ILE A 111 8.68 10.07 14.59
CA ILE A 111 8.16 9.30 13.47
C ILE A 111 6.67 9.07 13.64
N CYS A 112 5.92 9.39 12.59
CA CYS A 112 4.52 9.02 12.44
C CYS A 112 4.32 8.02 11.31
N GLY A 113 3.36 7.12 11.48
CA GLY A 113 2.74 6.40 10.39
C GLY A 113 1.73 7.29 9.67
N HIS A 114 1.83 7.36 8.36
CA HIS A 114 0.92 8.13 7.53
C HIS A 114 -0.40 7.37 7.33
N PRO A 115 -1.58 8.01 7.39
CA PRO A 115 -2.87 7.31 7.28
C PRO A 115 -3.16 6.65 5.93
N ASP A 116 -2.36 6.93 4.90
CA ASP A 116 -2.42 6.22 3.63
C ASP A 116 -1.54 4.97 3.68
N TRP A 117 -2.13 3.85 4.03
CA TRP A 117 -1.52 2.53 4.04
C TRP A 117 -2.45 1.52 3.36
N ASN A 118 -1.89 0.44 2.82
CA ASN A 118 -2.71 -0.51 2.05
C ASN A 118 -2.23 -1.95 2.19
N ILE A 119 -3.19 -2.88 2.26
CA ILE A 119 -2.98 -4.30 1.98
C ILE A 119 -3.23 -4.50 0.48
N ARG A 120 -2.32 -5.14 -0.21
CA ARG A 120 -2.39 -5.42 -1.65
C ARG A 120 -2.46 -6.91 -1.91
N SER A 121 -3.57 -7.36 -2.44
CA SER A 121 -3.81 -8.74 -2.85
C SER A 121 -3.88 -8.84 -4.37
N LYS A 122 -2.71 -8.90 -5.02
CA LYS A 122 -2.66 -9.03 -6.48
C LYS A 122 -2.97 -10.46 -6.89
N THR A 123 -4.22 -10.70 -7.26
CA THR A 123 -4.69 -11.99 -7.78
C THR A 123 -4.16 -12.25 -9.20
N PRO A 124 -3.99 -13.53 -9.59
CA PRO A 124 -3.53 -13.90 -10.93
C PRO A 124 -4.41 -13.33 -12.04
N GLN A 125 -3.78 -12.82 -13.09
CA GLN A 125 -4.43 -12.37 -14.34
C GLN A 125 -5.58 -11.36 -14.12
N THR A 126 -5.49 -10.56 -13.05
CA THR A 126 -6.51 -9.56 -12.71
C THR A 126 -5.95 -8.15 -12.90
N ALA A 127 -6.30 -7.51 -14.01
CA ALA A 127 -5.87 -6.14 -14.34
C ALA A 127 -6.27 -5.12 -13.25
N ARG A 128 -7.41 -5.35 -12.57
CA ARG A 128 -7.95 -4.46 -11.53
C ARG A 128 -7.00 -4.16 -10.36
N MET A 129 -6.04 -5.06 -10.09
CA MET A 129 -5.04 -4.89 -9.03
C MET A 129 -3.63 -4.59 -9.58
N THR A 130 -3.54 -4.26 -10.87
CA THR A 130 -2.30 -3.83 -11.50
C THR A 130 -2.24 -2.32 -11.54
N LEU A 131 -1.41 -1.72 -10.68
CA LEU A 131 -1.27 -0.27 -10.61
C LEU A 131 -0.42 0.23 -11.78
N PRO A 132 -0.92 1.17 -12.59
CA PRO A 132 -0.16 1.82 -13.65
C PRO A 132 0.92 2.74 -13.07
N TRP A 133 1.73 3.36 -13.95
CA TRP A 133 2.70 4.37 -13.54
C TRP A 133 2.03 5.51 -12.78
N HIS A 134 2.51 5.78 -11.58
CA HIS A 134 2.03 6.86 -10.71
C HIS A 134 3.13 7.29 -9.75
N GLN A 135 2.92 8.42 -9.11
CA GLN A 135 3.64 8.88 -7.93
C GLN A 135 2.67 8.88 -6.74
N ASP A 136 3.12 8.48 -5.56
CA ASP A 136 2.28 8.55 -4.36
C ASP A 136 1.77 9.97 -4.10
N SER A 137 2.61 10.97 -4.35
CA SER A 137 2.22 12.39 -4.25
C SER A 137 1.09 12.79 -5.19
N GLY A 138 0.76 12.01 -6.20
CA GLY A 138 -0.42 12.22 -7.05
C GLY A 138 -1.74 12.09 -6.27
N TYR A 139 -1.75 11.29 -5.22
CA TYR A 139 -2.90 11.06 -4.34
C TYR A 139 -3.00 12.07 -3.19
N PHE A 140 -2.01 12.96 -3.02
CA PHE A 140 -1.97 13.95 -1.95
C PHE A 140 -2.38 15.34 -2.45
N LYS A 141 -2.67 16.25 -1.49
CA LYS A 141 -2.91 17.67 -1.78
C LYS A 141 -1.66 18.30 -2.40
N GLU A 142 -1.87 19.29 -3.24
CA GLU A 142 -0.78 20.11 -3.76
C GLU A 142 -0.02 20.76 -2.61
N GLY A 143 1.31 20.68 -2.67
CA GLY A 143 2.21 21.18 -1.63
C GLY A 143 2.68 20.10 -0.66
N ALA A 144 1.99 18.98 -0.51
CA ALA A 144 2.39 17.89 0.36
C ALA A 144 3.65 17.14 -0.11
N GLU A 145 4.01 17.31 -1.38
CA GLU A 145 5.26 16.79 -1.96
C GLU A 145 6.52 17.47 -1.44
N LYS A 146 6.40 18.61 -0.75
CA LYS A 146 7.54 19.38 -0.20
C LYS A 146 8.17 18.70 1.02
N THR A 147 7.48 17.81 1.67
CA THR A 147 7.97 17.05 2.81
C THR A 147 8.09 15.56 2.45
N ILE A 148 9.06 14.89 3.06
CA ILE A 148 9.39 13.51 2.71
C ILE A 148 8.42 12.52 3.34
N LYS A 149 7.90 11.60 2.53
CA LYS A 149 6.97 10.54 2.94
C LYS A 149 7.42 9.20 2.33
N PRO A 150 8.43 8.55 2.90
CA PRO A 150 8.91 7.27 2.38
C PRO A 150 7.81 6.21 2.50
N ALA A 151 7.59 5.48 1.41
CA ALA A 151 6.77 4.28 1.41
C ALA A 151 7.65 3.05 1.57
N ALA A 152 7.32 2.17 2.52
CA ALA A 152 7.88 0.85 2.67
C ALA A 152 6.94 -0.17 2.03
N TRP A 153 7.33 -0.73 0.89
CA TRP A 153 6.62 -1.81 0.24
C TRP A 153 7.22 -3.15 0.66
N ILE A 154 6.41 -4.01 1.28
CA ILE A 154 6.84 -5.29 1.89
C ILE A 154 6.04 -6.43 1.27
N PRO A 155 6.64 -7.29 0.44
CA PRO A 155 6.01 -8.49 -0.07
C PRO A 155 6.06 -9.63 0.97
N PHE A 156 5.08 -10.55 0.88
CA PHE A 156 4.97 -11.73 1.75
C PHE A 156 5.35 -13.05 1.05
N LEU A 157 6.03 -12.95 -0.06
CA LEU A 157 6.64 -14.04 -0.83
C LEU A 157 7.76 -13.44 -1.68
N ASP A 158 8.59 -14.28 -2.28
CA ASP A 158 9.56 -13.83 -3.27
C ASP A 158 8.84 -13.19 -4.46
N VAL A 159 9.31 -12.02 -4.90
CA VAL A 159 8.68 -11.27 -5.99
C VAL A 159 9.61 -11.10 -7.17
N ASN A 160 9.06 -11.31 -8.37
CA ASN A 160 9.73 -11.21 -9.65
C ASN A 160 8.76 -10.71 -10.73
N GLU A 161 9.23 -10.60 -11.97
CA GLU A 161 8.39 -10.14 -13.07
C GLU A 161 7.15 -11.02 -13.29
N ASN A 162 7.27 -12.34 -13.11
CA ASN A 162 6.16 -13.27 -13.35
C ASN A 162 5.01 -13.13 -12.35
N ASN A 163 5.28 -12.73 -11.09
CA ASN A 163 4.24 -12.57 -10.08
C ASN A 163 3.91 -11.11 -9.75
N GLY A 164 4.39 -10.17 -10.58
CA GLY A 164 3.97 -8.79 -10.54
C GLY A 164 4.73 -7.95 -9.50
N CYS A 165 6.06 -8.03 -9.48
CA CYS A 165 6.89 -7.12 -8.70
C CYS A 165 6.70 -5.65 -9.14
N LEU A 166 7.32 -4.72 -8.43
CA LEU A 166 7.26 -3.31 -8.78
C LEU A 166 8.36 -2.94 -9.78
N GLN A 167 8.08 -1.91 -10.58
CA GLN A 167 9.07 -1.16 -11.33
C GLN A 167 9.10 0.28 -10.84
N VAL A 168 10.29 0.87 -10.79
CA VAL A 168 10.52 2.26 -10.40
C VAL A 168 11.32 3.00 -11.48
N VAL A 169 11.19 4.32 -11.54
CA VAL A 169 12.05 5.15 -12.38
C VAL A 169 13.18 5.71 -11.52
N ARG A 170 14.40 5.21 -11.72
CA ARG A 170 15.59 5.67 -11.01
C ARG A 170 15.79 7.19 -11.18
N GLY A 171 15.85 7.91 -10.07
CA GLY A 171 16.03 9.36 -10.07
C GLY A 171 14.80 10.16 -10.51
N GLY A 172 13.65 9.52 -10.73
CA GLY A 172 12.42 10.18 -11.17
C GLY A 172 11.88 11.24 -10.19
N HIS A 173 12.27 11.15 -8.91
CA HIS A 173 11.92 12.13 -7.87
C HIS A 173 12.72 13.43 -7.96
N ARG A 174 13.87 13.45 -8.67
CA ARG A 174 14.82 14.58 -8.66
C ARG A 174 14.27 15.90 -9.19
N SER A 175 13.22 15.82 -10.02
CA SER A 175 12.54 17.03 -10.49
C SER A 175 11.87 17.81 -9.37
N GLY A 176 11.61 17.20 -8.22
CA GLY A 176 10.83 17.76 -7.12
C GLY A 176 9.37 18.02 -7.47
N LYS A 177 8.89 17.53 -8.62
CA LYS A 177 7.55 17.81 -9.14
C LYS A 177 6.67 16.56 -9.16
N VAL A 178 5.40 16.78 -8.89
CA VAL A 178 4.36 15.80 -9.19
C VAL A 178 4.04 15.89 -10.67
N LEU A 179 4.23 14.78 -11.39
CA LEU A 179 3.88 14.68 -12.82
C LEU A 179 2.36 14.76 -12.98
N GLU A 180 1.92 15.10 -14.19
CA GLU A 180 0.48 15.09 -14.50
C GLU A 180 -0.07 13.68 -14.39
N HIS A 181 -1.05 13.49 -13.50
CA HIS A 181 -1.79 12.25 -13.38
C HIS A 181 -3.14 12.39 -14.08
N LYS A 182 -3.63 11.31 -14.59
CA LYS A 182 -4.94 11.20 -15.23
C LYS A 182 -5.80 10.18 -14.50
N LEU A 183 -7.10 10.34 -14.67
CA LEU A 183 -8.08 9.35 -14.26
C LEU A 183 -8.35 8.44 -15.45
N GLU A 184 -8.27 7.15 -15.27
CA GLU A 184 -8.60 6.21 -16.32
C GLU A 184 -10.11 6.28 -16.63
N LYS A 185 -10.45 6.81 -17.80
CA LYS A 185 -11.86 6.99 -18.22
C LYS A 185 -12.40 5.84 -19.06
N GLU A 186 -11.54 4.93 -19.54
CA GLU A 186 -11.85 4.06 -20.68
C GLU A 186 -11.56 2.58 -20.53
N VAL A 187 -11.32 2.07 -19.34
CA VAL A 187 -11.47 0.63 -19.17
C VAL A 187 -12.97 0.37 -19.10
N SER A 188 -13.48 -0.42 -20.04
CA SER A 188 -14.90 -0.72 -20.26
C SER A 188 -15.65 -1.33 -19.07
N ASP A 189 -14.97 -1.56 -17.97
CA ASP A 189 -15.50 -1.86 -16.66
C ASP A 189 -15.33 -0.63 -15.78
N LYS A 190 -16.42 -0.03 -15.36
CA LYS A 190 -16.60 1.21 -14.60
C LYS A 190 -15.84 1.35 -13.27
N ASP A 191 -14.78 0.59 -13.06
CA ASP A 191 -14.19 0.32 -11.75
C ASP A 191 -12.70 0.70 -11.63
N SER A 192 -12.14 1.52 -12.55
CA SER A 192 -10.78 2.01 -12.36
C SER A 192 -10.75 3.16 -11.36
N TRP A 193 -9.96 3.00 -10.31
CA TRP A 193 -9.77 3.95 -9.21
C TRP A 193 -8.34 4.51 -9.15
N TYR A 194 -7.50 4.07 -10.09
CA TYR A 194 -6.09 4.49 -10.14
C TYR A 194 -5.93 5.83 -10.82
N LEU A 195 -4.98 6.58 -10.30
CA LEU A 195 -4.34 7.62 -11.06
C LEU A 195 -3.25 6.98 -11.93
N TYR A 196 -3.06 7.49 -13.14
CA TYR A 196 -1.97 7.07 -14.00
C TYR A 196 -1.22 8.26 -14.63
N ILE A 197 0.05 8.04 -14.90
CA ILE A 197 0.90 8.92 -15.71
C ILE A 197 0.99 8.26 -17.10
N ASP A 198 0.81 9.04 -18.17
CA ASP A 198 1.00 8.52 -19.52
C ASP A 198 2.40 7.90 -19.69
N GLU A 199 2.48 6.75 -20.34
CA GLU A 199 3.79 6.09 -20.56
C GLU A 199 4.79 6.95 -21.33
N LYS A 200 4.32 7.83 -22.22
CA LYS A 200 5.15 8.80 -22.95
C LYS A 200 5.86 9.80 -22.04
N ASP A 201 5.30 10.06 -20.83
CA ASP A 201 5.84 10.98 -19.85
C ASP A 201 6.77 10.28 -18.84
N ILE A 202 6.92 8.95 -18.99
CA ILE A 202 7.84 8.12 -18.20
C ILE A 202 9.14 7.94 -19.01
N PRO A 203 10.31 8.36 -18.48
CA PRO A 203 11.57 8.12 -19.16
C PRO A 203 11.83 6.61 -19.26
N ALA A 204 11.99 6.10 -20.47
CA ALA A 204 12.31 4.69 -20.69
C ALA A 204 13.68 4.32 -20.08
N GLU A 205 14.61 5.26 -20.09
CA GLU A 205 15.89 5.12 -19.41
C GLU A 205 15.69 5.25 -17.88
N GLY A 206 16.24 4.30 -17.15
CA GLY A 206 16.17 4.31 -15.69
C GLY A 206 15.02 3.51 -15.09
N ILE A 207 14.20 2.83 -15.88
CA ILE A 207 13.24 1.85 -15.37
C ILE A 207 14.01 0.68 -14.75
N VAL A 208 13.71 0.39 -13.50
CA VAL A 208 14.32 -0.72 -12.75
C VAL A 208 13.22 -1.64 -12.26
N THR A 209 13.37 -2.93 -12.55
CA THR A 209 12.51 -3.99 -12.01
C THR A 209 13.02 -4.38 -10.62
N CYS A 210 12.15 -4.32 -9.62
CA CYS A 210 12.48 -4.55 -8.23
C CYS A 210 12.10 -5.97 -7.81
N GLU A 211 12.88 -6.95 -8.27
CA GLU A 211 12.78 -8.32 -7.78
C GLU A 211 13.41 -8.42 -6.40
N MET A 212 12.76 -9.14 -5.47
CA MET A 212 13.21 -9.23 -4.09
C MET A 212 12.79 -10.56 -3.47
N SER A 213 13.60 -11.05 -2.54
CA SER A 213 13.21 -12.17 -1.67
C SER A 213 12.30 -11.70 -0.54
N ILE A 214 11.48 -12.62 -0.03
CA ILE A 214 10.66 -12.39 1.15
C ILE A 214 11.50 -11.86 2.33
N GLY A 215 10.93 -10.94 3.10
CA GLY A 215 11.64 -10.28 4.21
C GLY A 215 12.47 -9.07 3.81
N SER A 216 12.63 -8.81 2.51
CA SER A 216 13.19 -7.56 2.00
C SER A 216 12.15 -6.46 1.94
N ILE A 217 12.59 -5.21 1.91
CA ILE A 217 11.72 -4.03 1.84
C ILE A 217 12.20 -3.14 0.70
N LEU A 218 11.28 -2.72 -0.15
CA LEU A 218 11.52 -1.65 -1.12
C LEU A 218 11.02 -0.33 -0.54
N PHE A 219 11.95 0.57 -0.23
CA PHE A 219 11.61 1.95 0.13
C PHE A 219 11.55 2.81 -1.12
N ILE A 220 10.46 3.58 -1.26
CA ILE A 220 10.18 4.43 -2.42
C ILE A 220 9.92 5.85 -1.93
N HIS A 221 10.56 6.82 -2.57
CA HIS A 221 10.28 8.24 -2.36
C HIS A 221 8.93 8.60 -2.99
N GLN A 222 8.08 9.37 -2.31
CA GLN A 222 6.73 9.69 -2.77
C GLN A 222 6.63 10.35 -4.15
N LEU A 223 7.74 10.92 -4.65
CA LEU A 223 7.84 11.49 -5.99
C LEU A 223 8.47 10.55 -7.02
N THR A 224 8.88 9.35 -6.66
CA THR A 224 9.42 8.38 -7.61
C THR A 224 8.28 7.72 -8.39
N PRO A 225 8.22 7.90 -9.73
CA PRO A 225 7.25 7.17 -10.53
C PRO A 225 7.49 5.66 -10.40
N HIS A 226 6.42 4.93 -10.15
CA HIS A 226 6.47 3.49 -10.00
C HIS A 226 5.17 2.83 -10.47
N ARG A 227 5.25 1.55 -10.81
CA ARG A 227 4.10 0.72 -11.19
C ARG A 227 4.23 -0.69 -10.65
N SER A 228 3.16 -1.47 -10.67
CA SER A 228 3.24 -2.91 -10.48
C SER A 228 3.06 -3.64 -11.79
N LEU A 229 3.82 -4.72 -12.02
CA LEU A 229 3.64 -5.60 -13.16
C LEU A 229 2.42 -6.51 -12.96
N GLU A 230 1.94 -7.13 -14.02
CA GLU A 230 0.87 -8.13 -13.96
C GLU A 230 1.34 -9.40 -13.25
N ASN A 231 0.40 -10.10 -12.64
CA ASN A 231 0.66 -11.38 -11.99
C ASN A 231 0.23 -12.53 -12.91
N TYR A 232 1.20 -13.18 -13.53
CA TYR A 232 1.00 -14.36 -14.39
C TYR A 232 1.20 -15.68 -13.64
N SER A 233 1.58 -15.62 -12.36
CA SER A 233 1.70 -16.82 -11.52
C SER A 233 0.30 -17.36 -11.16
N GLU A 234 0.28 -18.45 -10.43
CA GLU A 234 -0.97 -18.99 -9.90
C GLU A 234 -1.27 -18.51 -8.46
N ASP A 235 -0.34 -17.82 -7.82
CA ASP A 235 -0.43 -17.38 -6.44
C ASP A 235 -0.87 -15.91 -6.34
N VAL A 236 -1.60 -15.60 -5.28
CA VAL A 236 -1.91 -14.21 -4.91
C VAL A 236 -0.64 -13.57 -4.38
N ARG A 237 -0.16 -12.51 -5.01
CA ARG A 237 0.96 -11.73 -4.51
C ARG A 237 0.48 -10.77 -3.42
N TRP A 238 0.64 -11.16 -2.17
CA TRP A 238 0.38 -10.33 -1.01
C TRP A 238 1.52 -9.36 -0.76
N SER A 239 1.19 -8.11 -0.50
CA SER A 239 2.13 -7.08 -0.02
C SER A 239 1.40 -6.01 0.77
N ILE A 240 2.16 -5.19 1.49
CA ILE A 240 1.65 -4.01 2.18
C ILE A 240 2.44 -2.78 1.73
N ASP A 241 1.75 -1.64 1.70
CA ASP A 241 2.35 -0.31 1.52
C ASP A 241 2.18 0.44 2.84
N LEU A 242 3.28 0.73 3.52
CA LEU A 242 3.30 1.47 4.78
C LEU A 242 4.04 2.79 4.56
N ARG A 243 3.45 3.91 4.95
CA ARG A 243 4.09 5.21 4.76
C ARG A 243 4.42 5.85 6.09
N PHE A 244 5.47 6.67 6.08
CA PHE A 244 5.98 7.36 7.26
C PHE A 244 6.15 8.84 6.97
N GLN A 245 6.13 9.65 8.02
CA GLN A 245 6.39 11.08 7.96
C GLN A 245 6.89 11.63 9.29
N ASN A 246 7.43 12.84 9.27
CA ASN A 246 7.65 13.61 10.50
C ASN A 246 6.30 14.11 11.04
N PRO A 247 6.07 14.11 12.37
CA PRO A 247 4.81 14.59 12.96
C PRO A 247 4.51 16.07 12.67
N ASN A 248 5.53 16.88 12.35
CA ASN A 248 5.36 18.30 12.04
C ASN A 248 5.00 18.55 10.56
N ASP A 249 5.02 17.52 9.73
CA ASP A 249 4.71 17.63 8.31
C ASP A 249 3.21 17.47 8.05
N GLU A 250 2.69 18.22 7.09
CA GLU A 250 1.32 18.01 6.61
C GLU A 250 1.19 16.63 5.97
N THR A 251 0.13 15.89 6.32
CA THR A 251 -0.17 14.61 5.66
C THR A 251 -0.46 14.78 4.19
N GLY A 252 -1.13 15.86 3.83
CA GLY A 252 -1.61 16.09 2.47
C GLY A 252 -2.72 15.12 2.05
N PHE A 253 -3.29 14.39 2.99
CA PHE A 253 -4.36 13.45 2.65
C PHE A 253 -5.64 14.22 2.32
N HIS A 254 -6.24 13.95 1.16
CA HIS A 254 -7.45 14.63 0.71
C HIS A 254 -8.67 14.23 1.56
N ASP A 255 -9.46 15.23 1.97
CA ASP A 255 -10.79 15.12 2.62
C ASP A 255 -10.88 14.31 3.94
N ARG A 256 -9.77 13.74 4.41
CA ARG A 256 -9.69 13.18 5.76
C ARG A 256 -9.01 14.16 6.70
N SER A 257 -9.24 15.45 6.48
CA SER A 257 -8.40 16.54 6.97
C SER A 257 -8.55 16.83 8.45
N SER A 258 -9.46 16.22 9.16
CA SER A 258 -9.68 16.57 10.57
C SER A 258 -9.74 15.40 11.54
N LEU A 259 -9.84 14.17 11.08
CA LEU A 259 -10.21 13.06 11.94
C LEU A 259 -9.24 11.86 11.91
N VAL A 260 -8.35 11.77 10.90
CA VAL A 260 -7.30 10.75 10.88
C VAL A 260 -5.93 11.40 10.87
N ASP A 261 -5.50 11.82 12.02
CA ASP A 261 -4.12 12.28 12.21
C ASP A 261 -3.13 11.13 11.98
N PRO A 262 -1.89 11.43 11.55
CA PRO A 262 -0.82 10.45 11.55
C PRO A 262 -0.66 9.84 12.94
N ILE A 263 -0.47 8.51 12.99
CA ILE A 263 -0.21 7.86 14.28
C ILE A 263 1.24 8.07 14.69
N ILE A 264 1.47 8.68 15.86
CA ILE A 264 2.81 8.79 16.42
C ILE A 264 3.30 7.38 16.76
N MET A 265 4.46 7.00 16.23
CA MET A 265 5.09 5.69 16.42
C MET A 265 6.36 5.76 17.26
N ARG A 266 7.10 6.85 17.16
CA ARG A 266 8.34 7.09 17.92
C ARG A 266 8.44 8.56 18.30
N LYS A 267 8.96 8.83 19.52
CA LYS A 267 9.31 10.17 20.00
C LYS A 267 10.77 10.21 20.39
N ALA A 268 11.46 11.25 19.97
CA ALA A 268 12.89 11.43 20.26
C ALA A 268 13.16 11.60 21.77
N ASP A 269 12.21 12.22 22.50
CA ASP A 269 12.30 12.51 23.93
C ASP A 269 11.71 11.41 24.83
N ASP A 270 11.05 10.39 24.25
CA ASP A 270 10.48 9.25 25.00
C ASP A 270 10.82 7.92 24.31
N PRO A 271 11.95 7.30 24.68
CA PRO A 271 12.38 6.04 24.10
C PRO A 271 11.46 4.85 24.43
N ASN A 272 10.56 5.01 25.40
CA ASN A 272 9.58 3.99 25.79
C ASN A 272 8.19 4.23 25.18
N TYR A 273 8.05 5.26 24.35
CA TYR A 273 6.78 5.57 23.71
C TYR A 273 6.21 4.36 22.96
N LYS A 274 4.92 4.14 23.14
CA LYS A 274 4.18 3.09 22.41
C LYS A 274 2.97 3.72 21.71
N PRO A 275 2.74 3.43 20.44
CA PRO A 275 1.58 3.90 19.71
C PRO A 275 0.27 3.45 20.38
N ASN A 276 -0.69 4.34 20.46
CA ASN A 276 -2.05 4.00 20.91
C ASN A 276 -2.90 3.56 19.71
N TRP A 277 -2.65 2.34 19.24
CA TRP A 277 -3.32 1.76 18.08
C TRP A 277 -4.85 1.72 18.23
N ASN A 278 -5.35 1.36 19.41
CA ASN A 278 -6.79 1.20 19.62
C ASN A 278 -7.56 2.51 19.43
N THR A 279 -7.03 3.62 19.98
CA THR A 279 -7.66 4.94 19.82
C THR A 279 -7.57 5.41 18.36
N TRP A 280 -6.41 5.20 17.74
CA TRP A 280 -6.20 5.62 16.36
C TRP A 280 -7.07 4.81 15.39
N LEU A 281 -7.15 3.49 15.56
CA LEU A 281 -7.97 2.61 14.72
C LEU A 281 -9.44 2.96 14.79
N LYS A 282 -9.97 3.21 15.98
CA LYS A 282 -11.37 3.58 16.13
C LYS A 282 -11.69 4.86 15.34
N GLY A 283 -10.85 5.89 15.45
CA GLY A 283 -11.01 7.10 14.67
C GLY A 283 -10.88 6.86 13.16
N TYR A 284 -9.95 5.99 12.76
CA TYR A 284 -9.72 5.63 11.36
C TYR A 284 -10.92 4.89 10.73
N GLU A 285 -11.49 3.92 11.43
CA GLU A 285 -12.65 3.13 10.97
C GLU A 285 -13.91 3.98 10.88
N ASP A 286 -14.22 4.76 11.92
CA ASP A 286 -15.36 5.66 11.94
C ASP A 286 -15.35 6.65 10.75
N GLU A 287 -14.16 7.17 10.41
CA GLU A 287 -13.96 8.08 9.30
C GLU A 287 -14.01 7.37 7.94
N TYR A 288 -13.40 6.20 7.86
CA TYR A 288 -13.35 5.43 6.62
C TYR A 288 -14.77 5.04 6.16
N ASP A 289 -15.64 4.67 7.07
CA ASP A 289 -17.03 4.31 6.78
C ASP A 289 -17.86 5.56 6.44
N ASN A 290 -17.68 6.66 7.20
CA ASN A 290 -18.37 7.92 6.95
C ASN A 290 -17.97 8.57 5.61
N ALA A 291 -16.69 8.58 5.28
CA ALA A 291 -16.19 9.19 4.04
C ALA A 291 -16.66 8.47 2.76
N ARG A 292 -17.05 7.20 2.88
CA ARG A 292 -17.49 6.35 1.76
C ARG A 292 -19.00 6.18 1.67
N GLY A 293 -19.78 6.69 2.62
CA GLY A 293 -21.26 6.63 2.62
C GLY A 293 -21.79 5.19 2.53
N ARG A 294 -21.06 4.22 3.05
CA ARG A 294 -21.40 2.82 2.93
C ARG A 294 -22.41 2.39 3.98
N SER A 295 -23.54 1.89 3.53
CA SER A 295 -24.39 1.02 4.34
C SER A 295 -23.92 -0.44 4.15
N ASP A 296 -24.05 -1.28 5.16
CA ASP A 296 -23.77 -2.73 5.09
C ASP A 296 -24.55 -3.44 3.94
N LYS A 297 -25.58 -2.79 3.40
CA LYS A 297 -26.39 -3.33 2.32
C LYS A 297 -25.69 -3.33 0.95
N ASP A 298 -24.67 -2.49 0.77
CA ASP A 298 -24.01 -2.28 -0.53
C ASP A 298 -22.57 -2.85 -0.57
N GLU A 299 -22.18 -3.65 0.44
CA GLU A 299 -20.81 -4.16 0.55
C GLU A 299 -20.31 -4.86 -0.72
N PHE A 300 -21.17 -5.67 -1.35
CA PHE A 300 -20.79 -6.46 -2.53
C PHE A 300 -21.10 -5.75 -3.86
N ASP A 301 -21.83 -4.65 -3.84
CA ASP A 301 -22.24 -3.93 -5.03
C ASP A 301 -21.31 -2.75 -5.36
N SER A 302 -20.51 -2.31 -4.39
CA SER A 302 -19.54 -1.23 -4.56
C SER A 302 -18.13 -1.74 -4.79
N LYS A 303 -17.81 -2.05 -6.05
CA LYS A 303 -16.45 -2.35 -6.50
C LYS A 303 -15.70 -1.11 -6.97
N ASN A 304 -16.26 0.07 -6.72
CA ASN A 304 -15.74 1.36 -7.19
C ASN A 304 -15.11 2.12 -6.03
N ILE A 305 -13.81 2.43 -6.15
CA ILE A 305 -13.08 3.23 -5.19
C ILE A 305 -13.08 4.67 -5.68
N GLN A 306 -13.86 5.54 -5.04
CA GLN A 306 -13.80 6.96 -5.28
C GLN A 306 -13.14 7.68 -4.10
N GLY A 307 -12.33 8.68 -4.40
CA GLY A 307 -11.67 9.48 -3.40
C GLY A 307 -11.48 10.91 -3.85
N ALA A 308 -11.22 11.77 -2.91
CA ALA A 308 -11.09 13.20 -3.16
C ALA A 308 -9.86 13.56 -4.01
N TRP A 309 -8.83 12.70 -4.04
CA TRP A 309 -7.69 12.85 -4.96
C TRP A 309 -8.11 12.93 -6.42
N MET A 310 -9.24 12.33 -6.80
CA MET A 310 -9.79 12.43 -8.16
C MET A 310 -10.14 13.87 -8.54
N LYS A 311 -10.50 14.72 -7.56
CA LYS A 311 -10.84 16.12 -7.83
C LYS A 311 -9.64 16.94 -8.30
N ARG A 312 -8.43 16.62 -7.80
CA ARG A 312 -7.19 17.29 -8.20
C ARG A 312 -6.91 17.16 -9.70
N TRP A 313 -7.28 16.03 -10.30
CA TRP A 313 -6.95 15.66 -11.66
C TRP A 313 -8.16 15.72 -12.64
N LYS A 314 -9.32 16.10 -12.14
CA LYS A 314 -10.48 16.39 -13.02
C LYS A 314 -10.24 17.75 -13.66
N LYS A 315 -9.89 17.75 -14.95
CA LYS A 315 -9.92 18.94 -15.82
C LYS A 315 -11.27 19.06 -16.49
#